data_63e9a90d49fff547e3ba49c4651ecf0c
#
_entry.id   63e9a90d49fff547e3ba49c4651ecf0c
#
_cell.length_a   1.000
_cell.length_b   1.000
_cell.length_c   1.000
_cell.angle_alpha   90.00
_cell.angle_beta   90.00
_cell.angle_gamma   90.00
#
_symmetry.space_group_name_H-M   'P 1'
#
loop_
_entity.id
_entity.type
_entity.pdbx_description
1 polymer ?
#
loop_
_entity_poly.entity_id
_entity_poly.type
_entity_poly.pdbx_seq_one_letter_code
_entity_poly.pdbx_strand_id
1 'polypeptide(L)'
;MSETSRWKKILPELLAVILCLGVLCIGVSFKEGYHMDELLSFELADARYNPWIVPTQPEGRLAKFVREEIQGDSFGETLMNLKSTVTDVLKNRGNSKLLSYKADVYEEPAWITSGQFRDYVTVDGSDAFDYLSVYFNVKDDNHPPVHFMLLHTMSSLFPGILSPWLGCTINLI
;
A
#
# COMPACT_ATOMS: atom_id res chain seq x y z
N MET A 1 19.44 -28.11 -34.34
CA MET A 1 20.25 -27.11 -33.60
C MET A 1 20.62 -27.78 -32.29
N SER A 2 21.91 -28.08 -32.05
CA SER A 2 22.33 -28.87 -30.89
C SER A 2 22.09 -28.08 -29.59
N GLU A 3 21.72 -28.76 -28.51
CA GLU A 3 21.49 -28.17 -27.16
C GLU A 3 22.68 -27.33 -26.72
N THR A 4 23.90 -27.76 -27.00
CA THR A 4 25.15 -27.06 -26.67
C THR A 4 25.27 -25.67 -27.33
N SER A 5 24.66 -25.47 -28.50
CA SER A 5 24.64 -24.16 -29.20
C SER A 5 23.68 -23.18 -28.54
N ARG A 6 22.60 -23.67 -27.93
CA ARG A 6 21.61 -22.85 -27.20
C ARG A 6 22.18 -22.35 -25.88
N TRP A 7 22.84 -23.19 -25.10
CA TRP A 7 23.48 -22.84 -23.84
C TRP A 7 24.59 -21.81 -24.00
N LYS A 8 25.37 -21.86 -25.05
CA LYS A 8 26.45 -20.88 -25.33
C LYS A 8 25.91 -19.47 -25.59
N LYS A 9 24.67 -19.32 -26.01
CA LYS A 9 24.02 -18.02 -26.23
C LYS A 9 23.37 -17.49 -24.96
N ILE A 10 22.76 -18.36 -24.16
CA ILE A 10 22.00 -17.96 -22.93
C ILE A 10 22.95 -17.71 -21.75
N LEU A 11 24.09 -18.40 -21.70
CA LEU A 11 25.00 -18.31 -20.55
C LEU A 11 25.54 -16.87 -20.29
N PRO A 12 25.96 -16.08 -21.29
CA PRO A 12 26.40 -14.70 -21.05
C PRO A 12 25.27 -13.81 -20.52
N GLU A 13 24.05 -13.98 -21.03
CA GLU A 13 22.86 -13.22 -20.59
C GLU A 13 22.52 -13.58 -19.14
N LEU A 14 22.52 -14.87 -18.81
CA LEU A 14 22.29 -15.35 -17.44
C LEU A 14 23.34 -14.82 -16.46
N LEU A 15 24.62 -14.84 -16.84
CA LEU A 15 25.71 -14.30 -16.01
C LEU A 15 25.56 -12.80 -15.82
N ALA A 16 25.17 -12.06 -16.85
CA ALA A 16 24.92 -10.62 -16.74
C ALA A 16 23.76 -10.33 -15.77
N VAL A 17 22.67 -11.07 -15.86
CA VAL A 17 21.53 -10.94 -14.93
C VAL A 17 21.96 -11.24 -13.50
N ILE A 18 22.67 -12.34 -13.26
CA ILE A 18 23.17 -12.71 -11.94
C ILE A 18 24.11 -11.63 -11.38
N LEU A 19 24.98 -11.08 -12.20
CA LEU A 19 25.89 -10.00 -11.79
C LEU A 19 25.10 -8.73 -11.41
N CYS A 20 24.12 -8.32 -12.24
CA CYS A 20 23.28 -7.17 -11.96
C CYS A 20 22.49 -7.36 -10.65
N LEU A 21 21.87 -8.51 -10.46
CA LEU A 21 21.15 -8.84 -9.23
C LEU A 21 22.10 -8.80 -8.02
N GLY A 22 23.30 -9.36 -8.16
CA GLY A 22 24.33 -9.30 -7.09
C GLY A 22 24.70 -7.87 -6.70
N VAL A 23 24.93 -6.99 -7.68
CA VAL A 23 25.22 -5.57 -7.44
C VAL A 23 24.06 -4.88 -6.74
N LEU A 24 22.83 -5.11 -7.18
CA LEU A 24 21.63 -4.53 -6.58
C LEU A 24 21.44 -5.03 -5.13
N CYS A 25 21.59 -6.33 -4.88
CA CYS A 25 21.52 -6.89 -3.53
C CYS A 25 22.59 -6.31 -2.60
N ILE A 26 23.82 -6.14 -3.08
CA ILE A 26 24.89 -5.48 -2.32
C ILE A 26 24.48 -4.03 -2.03
N GLY A 27 23.99 -3.28 -3.01
CA GLY A 27 23.52 -1.90 -2.82
C GLY A 27 22.44 -1.78 -1.74
N VAL A 28 21.44 -2.66 -1.77
CA VAL A 28 20.38 -2.68 -0.75
C VAL A 28 20.93 -3.05 0.64
N SER A 29 21.91 -3.96 0.72
CA SER A 29 22.52 -4.36 1.99
C SER A 29 23.31 -3.23 2.68
N PHE A 30 23.83 -2.28 1.91
CA PHE A 30 24.54 -1.11 2.43
C PHE A 30 23.64 0.11 2.66
N LYS A 31 22.34 -0.03 2.45
CA LYS A 31 21.39 1.06 2.63
C LYS A 31 21.11 1.30 4.12
N GLU A 32 21.54 2.44 4.64
CA GLU A 32 21.45 2.81 6.07
C GLU A 32 20.23 3.67 6.43
N GLY A 33 19.29 3.85 5.55
CA GLY A 33 18.12 4.69 5.86
C GLY A 33 17.08 4.68 4.75
N TYR A 34 16.06 5.47 4.95
CA TYR A 34 14.97 5.63 4.00
C TYR A 34 14.96 7.04 3.44
N HIS A 35 14.75 7.18 2.14
CA HIS A 35 14.36 8.43 1.55
C HIS A 35 12.90 8.76 1.90
N MET A 36 12.53 10.04 1.92
CA MET A 36 11.16 10.44 2.23
C MET A 36 10.14 9.77 1.29
N ASP A 37 10.44 9.69 0.00
CA ASP A 37 9.54 9.06 -0.99
C ASP A 37 9.37 7.56 -0.74
N GLU A 38 10.37 6.89 -0.16
CA GLU A 38 10.26 5.48 0.20
C GLU A 38 9.32 5.30 1.40
N LEU A 39 9.45 6.17 2.42
CA LEU A 39 8.55 6.16 3.57
C LEU A 39 7.12 6.49 3.13
N LEU A 40 6.96 7.48 2.25
CA LEU A 40 5.66 7.80 1.67
C LEU A 40 5.08 6.62 0.88
N SER A 41 5.92 5.87 0.17
CA SER A 41 5.47 4.68 -0.55
C SER A 41 4.98 3.58 0.40
N PHE A 42 5.68 3.35 1.52
CA PHE A 42 5.21 2.42 2.56
C PHE A 42 3.93 2.92 3.22
N GLU A 43 3.83 4.21 3.52
CA GLU A 43 2.64 4.82 4.09
C GLU A 43 1.42 4.64 3.16
N LEU A 44 1.54 4.98 1.88
CA LEU A 44 0.47 4.80 0.90
C LEU A 44 0.08 3.33 0.70
N ALA A 45 1.04 2.41 0.85
CA ALA A 45 0.78 0.99 0.76
C ALA A 45 0.16 0.41 2.03
N ASP A 46 0.64 0.80 3.21
CA ASP A 46 0.44 0.06 4.46
C ASP A 46 -0.46 0.78 5.48
N ALA A 47 -0.58 2.12 5.40
CA ALA A 47 -1.49 2.86 6.28
C ALA A 47 -2.95 2.52 5.99
N ARG A 48 -3.72 2.23 7.03
CA ARG A 48 -5.10 1.80 6.90
C ARG A 48 -6.05 2.99 6.67
N TYR A 49 -6.42 3.24 5.41
CA TYR A 49 -7.34 4.31 4.95
C TYR A 49 -6.98 5.73 5.38
N ASN A 50 -5.76 5.98 5.86
CA ASN A 50 -5.38 7.27 6.41
C ASN A 50 -3.88 7.59 6.22
N PRO A 51 -3.41 7.81 4.98
CA PRO A 51 -2.04 8.22 4.71
C PRO A 51 -1.87 9.70 5.07
N TRP A 52 -1.49 10.04 6.30
CA TRP A 52 -1.41 11.43 6.73
C TRP A 52 -0.03 11.90 7.24
N ILE A 53 0.99 11.03 7.28
CA ILE A 53 2.36 11.44 7.68
C ILE A 53 2.84 12.62 6.82
N VAL A 54 2.48 12.62 5.53
CA VAL A 54 2.68 13.74 4.62
C VAL A 54 1.38 14.01 3.90
N PRO A 55 0.38 14.61 4.54
CA PRO A 55 -0.92 14.83 3.93
C PRO A 55 -0.78 15.83 2.78
N THR A 56 -0.72 15.32 1.57
CA THR A 56 -0.72 16.13 0.35
C THR A 56 -2.13 16.56 -0.02
N GLN A 57 -3.12 15.84 0.47
CA GLN A 57 -4.53 16.13 0.24
C GLN A 57 -5.39 15.76 1.46
N PRO A 58 -6.51 16.45 1.70
CA PRO A 58 -7.45 16.05 2.74
C PRO A 58 -8.07 14.70 2.38
N GLU A 59 -8.41 13.93 3.38
CA GLU A 59 -9.16 12.68 3.18
C GLU A 59 -10.45 12.97 2.41
N GLY A 60 -10.61 12.32 1.27
CA GLY A 60 -11.80 12.50 0.44
C GLY A 60 -13.04 11.95 1.13
N ARG A 61 -14.20 12.55 0.86
CA ARG A 61 -15.51 12.14 1.41
C ARG A 61 -15.76 10.63 1.30
N LEU A 62 -15.42 10.01 0.18
CA LEU A 62 -15.64 8.59 -0.04
C LEU A 62 -14.68 7.72 0.80
N ALA A 63 -13.41 8.11 0.91
CA ALA A 63 -12.44 7.38 1.72
C ALA A 63 -12.83 7.41 3.20
N LYS A 64 -13.18 8.58 3.71
CA LYS A 64 -13.71 8.74 5.06
C LYS A 64 -14.96 7.88 5.30
N PHE A 65 -15.90 7.90 4.36
CA PHE A 65 -17.10 7.08 4.44
C PHE A 65 -16.79 5.58 4.49
N VAL A 66 -15.86 5.11 3.66
CA VAL A 66 -15.45 3.70 3.66
C VAL A 66 -14.82 3.31 4.99
N ARG A 67 -13.92 4.13 5.51
CA ARG A 67 -13.27 3.90 6.79
C ARG A 67 -14.26 3.85 7.96
N GLU A 68 -15.20 4.77 8.02
CA GLU A 68 -16.10 4.92 9.18
C GLU A 68 -17.33 4.05 9.11
N GLU A 69 -17.82 3.71 7.89
CA GLU A 69 -19.13 3.11 7.72
C GLU A 69 -19.11 1.72 7.04
N ILE A 70 -18.06 1.41 6.30
CA ILE A 70 -17.98 0.14 5.58
C ILE A 70 -16.95 -0.78 6.23
N GLN A 71 -15.79 -0.25 6.58
CA GLN A 71 -14.73 -1.04 7.13
C GLN A 71 -15.12 -1.60 8.51
N GLY A 72 -14.91 -2.90 8.69
CA GLY A 72 -15.10 -3.61 9.97
C GLY A 72 -13.81 -4.31 10.39
N ASP A 73 -13.78 -4.82 11.61
CA ASP A 73 -12.65 -5.56 12.17
C ASP A 73 -12.45 -6.94 11.54
N SER A 74 -13.36 -7.36 10.68
CA SER A 74 -13.29 -8.60 9.93
C SER A 74 -13.88 -8.45 8.53
N PHE A 75 -13.48 -9.35 7.60
CA PHE A 75 -14.05 -9.41 6.26
C PHE A 75 -15.58 -9.60 6.28
N GLY A 76 -16.09 -10.43 7.20
CA GLY A 76 -17.53 -10.67 7.34
C GLY A 76 -18.29 -9.39 7.73
N GLU A 77 -17.74 -8.64 8.65
CA GLU A 77 -18.31 -7.35 9.10
C GLU A 77 -18.28 -6.31 7.99
N THR A 78 -17.14 -6.17 7.32
CA THR A 78 -17.01 -5.28 6.15
C THR A 78 -18.05 -5.60 5.07
N LEU A 79 -18.30 -6.88 4.80
CA LEU A 79 -19.31 -7.30 3.82
C LEU A 79 -20.73 -6.96 4.28
N MET A 80 -21.05 -7.13 5.57
CA MET A 80 -22.35 -6.73 6.13
C MET A 80 -22.57 -5.22 6.06
N ASN A 81 -21.56 -4.43 6.41
CA ASN A 81 -21.59 -2.98 6.35
C ASN A 81 -21.76 -2.48 4.90
N LEU A 82 -21.04 -3.08 3.96
CA LEU A 82 -21.19 -2.79 2.53
C LEU A 82 -22.62 -3.09 2.05
N LYS A 83 -23.18 -4.24 2.42
CA LYS A 83 -24.57 -4.59 2.09
C LYS A 83 -25.57 -3.59 2.68
N SER A 84 -25.37 -3.17 3.93
CA SER A 84 -26.20 -2.15 4.58
C SER A 84 -26.11 -0.82 3.84
N THR A 85 -24.92 -0.39 3.47
CA THR A 85 -24.69 0.85 2.71
C THR A 85 -25.35 0.83 1.34
N VAL A 86 -25.21 -0.26 0.60
CA VAL A 86 -25.89 -0.42 -0.71
C VAL A 86 -27.40 -0.35 -0.53
N THR A 87 -27.91 -0.98 0.53
CA THR A 87 -29.35 -0.95 0.84
C THR A 87 -29.83 0.47 1.17
N ASP A 88 -29.05 1.24 1.94
CA ASP A 88 -29.34 2.64 2.26
C ASP A 88 -29.36 3.51 0.99
N VAL A 89 -28.36 3.40 0.14
CA VAL A 89 -28.29 4.14 -1.13
C VAL A 89 -29.49 3.83 -2.04
N LEU A 90 -29.88 2.57 -2.13
CA LEU A 90 -31.01 2.15 -2.96
C LEU A 90 -32.36 2.63 -2.41
N LYS A 91 -32.54 2.62 -1.08
CA LYS A 91 -33.80 3.04 -0.42
C LYS A 91 -33.91 4.55 -0.32
N ASN A 92 -32.87 5.22 0.11
CA ASN A 92 -32.90 6.64 0.47
C ASN A 92 -32.41 7.55 -0.66
N ARG A 93 -31.89 6.99 -1.76
CA ARG A 93 -31.42 7.72 -2.96
C ARG A 93 -30.64 9.00 -2.60
N GLY A 94 -31.16 10.18 -2.94
CA GLY A 94 -30.53 11.47 -2.70
C GLY A 94 -30.33 11.84 -1.21
N ASN A 95 -30.99 11.17 -0.29
CA ASN A 95 -30.86 11.35 1.17
C ASN A 95 -30.05 10.23 1.83
N SER A 96 -29.31 9.44 1.06
CA SER A 96 -28.46 8.39 1.62
C SER A 96 -27.35 8.95 2.49
N LYS A 97 -26.91 8.17 3.47
CA LYS A 97 -25.81 8.52 4.38
C LYS A 97 -24.52 8.88 3.61
N LEU A 98 -24.23 8.15 2.54
CA LEU A 98 -23.08 8.43 1.66
C LEU A 98 -23.08 9.86 1.10
N LEU A 99 -24.21 10.37 0.69
CA LEU A 99 -24.32 11.71 0.10
C LEU A 99 -24.27 12.83 1.15
N SER A 100 -24.58 12.53 2.40
CA SER A 100 -24.51 13.47 3.51
C SER A 100 -23.09 13.62 4.09
N TYR A 101 -22.16 12.70 3.78
CA TYR A 101 -20.78 12.78 4.26
C TYR A 101 -20.06 14.01 3.70
N LYS A 102 -19.29 14.64 4.59
CA LYS A 102 -18.44 15.79 4.22
C LYS A 102 -17.00 15.34 4.05
N ALA A 103 -16.27 15.98 3.13
CA ALA A 103 -14.83 15.83 3.05
C ALA A 103 -14.17 16.39 4.32
N ASP A 104 -13.05 15.80 4.72
CA ASP A 104 -12.25 16.37 5.79
C ASP A 104 -11.50 17.61 5.32
N VAL A 105 -11.18 18.47 6.26
CA VAL A 105 -10.27 19.60 6.05
C VAL A 105 -8.85 19.07 6.30
N TYR A 106 -7.83 19.72 5.73
CA TYR A 106 -6.42 19.42 6.07
C TYR A 106 -6.23 19.48 7.57
N GLU A 107 -5.61 18.42 8.10
CA GLU A 107 -5.18 18.42 9.49
C GLU A 107 -3.87 19.21 9.64
N GLU A 108 -3.73 19.89 10.77
CA GLU A 108 -2.47 20.55 11.11
C GLU A 108 -1.38 19.50 11.36
N PRO A 109 -0.12 19.77 10.99
CA PRO A 109 0.99 18.88 11.29
C PRO A 109 1.05 18.56 12.79
N ALA A 110 1.08 17.29 13.13
CA ALA A 110 1.09 16.83 14.51
C ALA A 110 2.33 15.98 14.81
N TRP A 111 2.74 16.01 16.09
CA TRP A 111 3.75 15.08 16.58
C TRP A 111 3.11 13.72 16.80
N ILE A 112 3.73 12.68 16.26
CA ILE A 112 3.31 11.30 16.45
C ILE A 112 4.35 10.51 17.23
N THR A 113 3.91 9.46 17.90
CA THR A 113 4.79 8.52 18.60
C THR A 113 5.46 7.59 17.58
N SER A 114 6.57 6.96 17.98
CA SER A 114 7.22 5.94 17.16
C SER A 114 6.32 4.73 16.86
N GLY A 115 5.39 4.41 17.79
CA GLY A 115 4.38 3.37 17.55
C GLY A 115 3.43 3.76 16.44
N GLN A 116 2.84 4.95 16.51
CA GLN A 116 1.97 5.47 15.45
C GLN A 116 2.69 5.55 14.10
N PHE A 117 3.94 6.04 14.09
CA PHE A 117 4.74 6.03 12.86
C PHE A 117 4.88 4.62 12.28
N ARG A 118 5.15 3.64 13.14
CA ARG A 118 5.28 2.25 12.71
C ARG A 118 3.99 1.70 12.12
N ASP A 119 2.84 2.03 12.72
CA ASP A 119 1.52 1.62 12.24
C ASP A 119 1.20 2.17 10.84
N TYR A 120 1.79 3.32 10.47
CA TYR A 120 1.64 3.89 9.12
C TYR A 120 2.49 3.20 8.05
N VAL A 121 3.64 2.65 8.41
CA VAL A 121 4.63 2.16 7.44
C VAL A 121 4.85 0.65 7.52
N THR A 122 4.03 -0.06 8.29
CA THR A 122 4.04 -1.52 8.37
C THR A 122 2.61 -2.06 8.45
N VAL A 123 2.43 -3.27 7.97
CA VAL A 123 1.16 -3.99 8.07
C VAL A 123 1.10 -4.79 9.35
N ASP A 124 -0.01 -4.78 10.04
CA ASP A 124 -0.31 -5.73 11.11
C ASP A 124 -1.16 -6.90 10.60
N GLY A 125 -1.49 -7.86 11.49
CA GLY A 125 -2.26 -9.04 11.10
C GLY A 125 -3.71 -8.73 10.68
N SER A 126 -4.27 -7.59 11.08
CA SER A 126 -5.64 -7.18 10.75
C SER A 126 -5.74 -6.48 9.40
N ASP A 127 -4.65 -5.86 8.96
CA ASP A 127 -4.58 -5.07 7.73
C ASP A 127 -3.97 -5.84 6.55
N ALA A 128 -3.49 -7.07 6.80
CA ALA A 128 -2.85 -7.88 5.79
C ALA A 128 -3.76 -8.12 4.59
N PHE A 129 -3.22 -7.81 3.39
CA PHE A 129 -3.90 -7.95 2.10
C PHE A 129 -5.16 -7.08 1.92
N ASP A 130 -5.28 -5.96 2.66
CA ASP A 130 -6.36 -4.99 2.48
C ASP A 130 -6.09 -4.06 1.27
N TYR A 131 -6.21 -4.62 0.07
CA TYR A 131 -6.00 -3.87 -1.18
C TYR A 131 -7.02 -2.74 -1.41
N LEU A 132 -8.14 -2.77 -0.69
CA LEU A 132 -9.11 -1.69 -0.77
C LEU A 132 -8.57 -0.44 -0.08
N SER A 133 -7.93 -0.60 1.07
CA SER A 133 -7.20 0.48 1.74
C SER A 133 -6.13 1.08 0.83
N VAL A 134 -5.27 0.24 0.24
CA VAL A 134 -4.25 0.69 -0.72
C VAL A 134 -4.85 1.50 -1.86
N TYR A 135 -5.91 1.01 -2.47
CA TYR A 135 -6.58 1.72 -3.56
C TYR A 135 -7.06 3.11 -3.12
N PHE A 136 -7.68 3.23 -1.95
CA PHE A 136 -8.18 4.51 -1.45
C PHE A 136 -7.05 5.47 -1.07
N ASN A 137 -5.93 4.97 -0.57
CA ASN A 137 -4.77 5.79 -0.26
C ASN A 137 -4.13 6.40 -1.52
N VAL A 138 -4.14 5.68 -2.65
CA VAL A 138 -3.42 6.08 -3.87
C VAL A 138 -4.32 6.53 -5.02
N LYS A 139 -5.65 6.53 -4.86
CA LYS A 139 -6.58 6.85 -5.95
C LYS A 139 -6.40 8.26 -6.54
N ASP A 140 -5.90 9.18 -5.76
CA ASP A 140 -5.65 10.58 -6.14
C ASP A 140 -4.15 10.85 -6.36
N ASP A 141 -3.28 9.83 -6.27
CA ASP A 141 -1.85 9.90 -6.56
C ASP A 141 -1.59 9.79 -8.08
N ASN A 142 -0.47 10.35 -8.51
CA ASN A 142 -0.01 10.26 -9.90
C ASN A 142 0.59 8.90 -10.26
N HIS A 143 0.83 8.03 -9.28
CA HIS A 143 1.46 6.73 -9.49
C HIS A 143 0.43 5.61 -9.63
N PRO A 144 0.71 4.58 -10.46
CA PRO A 144 -0.19 3.45 -10.62
C PRO A 144 -0.39 2.68 -9.30
N PRO A 145 -1.62 2.32 -8.92
CA PRO A 145 -1.89 1.60 -7.67
C PRO A 145 -1.21 0.23 -7.59
N VAL A 146 -0.86 -0.38 -8.72
CA VAL A 146 -0.26 -1.72 -8.78
C VAL A 146 1.07 -1.79 -8.01
N HIS A 147 1.91 -0.75 -8.08
CA HIS A 147 3.16 -0.71 -7.33
C HIS A 147 2.91 -0.80 -5.82
N PHE A 148 1.99 0.00 -5.30
CA PHE A 148 1.63 0.02 -3.88
C PHE A 148 0.95 -1.28 -3.44
N MET A 149 0.13 -1.90 -4.30
CA MET A 149 -0.46 -3.21 -4.03
C MET A 149 0.59 -4.32 -3.93
N LEU A 150 1.62 -4.27 -4.77
CA LEU A 150 2.76 -5.20 -4.66
C LEU A 150 3.55 -4.96 -3.38
N LEU A 151 3.80 -3.70 -3.02
CA LEU A 151 4.48 -3.34 -1.77
C LEU A 151 3.67 -3.83 -0.56
N HIS A 152 2.37 -3.56 -0.52
CA HIS A 152 1.46 -4.06 0.51
C HIS A 152 1.45 -5.59 0.61
N THR A 153 1.53 -6.28 -0.54
CA THR A 153 1.66 -7.75 -0.56
C THR A 153 2.93 -8.19 0.17
N MET A 154 4.07 -7.54 -0.13
CA MET A 154 5.34 -7.85 0.52
C MET A 154 5.28 -7.53 2.01
N SER A 155 4.75 -6.37 2.41
CA SER A 155 4.54 -6.00 3.82
C SER A 155 3.60 -6.99 4.54
N SER A 156 2.55 -7.45 3.87
CA SER A 156 1.60 -8.44 4.41
C SER A 156 2.21 -9.82 4.63
N LEU A 157 3.20 -10.21 3.81
CA LEU A 157 3.95 -11.46 4.01
C LEU A 157 4.94 -11.37 5.17
N PHE A 158 5.35 -10.16 5.58
CA PHE A 158 6.28 -9.90 6.66
C PHE A 158 5.74 -8.84 7.64
N PRO A 159 4.66 -9.13 8.38
CA PRO A 159 3.98 -8.15 9.22
C PRO A 159 4.91 -7.50 10.24
N GLY A 160 4.74 -6.20 10.45
CA GLY A 160 5.50 -5.42 11.42
C GLY A 160 6.97 -5.19 11.04
N ILE A 161 7.40 -5.57 9.83
CA ILE A 161 8.76 -5.35 9.36
C ILE A 161 8.79 -4.17 8.39
N LEU A 162 9.52 -3.11 8.75
CA LEU A 162 9.93 -2.06 7.83
C LEU A 162 11.35 -2.37 7.34
N SER A 163 11.49 -2.68 6.06
CA SER A 163 12.79 -3.04 5.49
C SER A 163 12.93 -2.53 4.05
N PRO A 164 14.09 -1.95 3.68
CA PRO A 164 14.37 -1.58 2.30
C PRO A 164 14.23 -2.76 1.32
N TRP A 165 14.44 -3.98 1.80
CA TRP A 165 14.28 -5.19 1.00
C TRP A 165 12.86 -5.39 0.49
N LEU A 166 11.83 -5.03 1.26
CA LEU A 166 10.44 -5.17 0.83
C LEU A 166 10.16 -4.32 -0.43
N GLY A 167 10.56 -3.05 -0.40
CA GLY A 167 10.41 -2.16 -1.55
C GLY A 167 11.31 -2.51 -2.74
N CYS A 168 12.58 -2.88 -2.47
CA CYS A 168 13.53 -3.20 -3.53
C CYS A 168 13.20 -4.52 -4.23
N THR A 169 12.64 -5.52 -3.53
CA THR A 169 12.27 -6.81 -4.12
C THR A 169 11.27 -6.65 -5.26
N ILE A 170 10.35 -5.70 -5.16
CA ILE A 170 9.35 -5.43 -6.22
C ILE A 170 10.03 -5.02 -7.52
N ASN A 171 11.16 -4.31 -7.45
CA ASN A 171 11.91 -3.86 -8.61
C ASN A 171 12.88 -4.94 -9.14
N LEU A 172 13.01 -6.07 -8.45
CA LEU A 172 13.87 -7.20 -8.84
C LEU A 172 13.09 -8.31 -9.57
N ILE A 173 11.75 -8.25 -9.57
CA ILE A 173 10.86 -9.20 -10.25
C ILE A 173 10.44 -8.64 -11.60
#